data_74e80e5fafe4643bf84c34fee738089d
#
_entry.id   74e80e5fafe4643bf84c34fee738089d
#
_cell.length_a   1.000
_cell.length_b   1.000
_cell.length_c   1.000
_cell.angle_alpha   90.00
_cell.angle_beta   90.00
_cell.angle_gamma   90.00
#
_symmetry.space_group_name_H-M   'P 1'
#
loop_
_entity.id
_entity.type
_entity.pdbx_description
1 polymer ?
#
loop_
_entity_poly.entity_id
_entity_poly.type
_entity_poly.pdbx_seq_one_letter_code
_entity_poly.pdbx_strand_id
1 'polypeptide(L)'
;MTSKQRAYLRGLANTMEPVVHIGKEGITKPLIQQAWDALEARELIKAAVMRNAPYDSAREACDLLCKETHAEPVQVIGSKFVIYRRAREEPHLLEE
;
A
#
# COMPACT_ATOMS: atom_id res chain seq x y z
N MET A 1 -2.96 -12.97 -6.47
CA MET A 1 -3.88 -12.89 -5.31
C MET A 1 -5.29 -13.28 -5.73
N THR A 2 -5.93 -14.17 -4.99
CA THR A 2 -7.31 -14.56 -5.28
C THR A 2 -8.28 -13.54 -4.72
N SER A 3 -9.55 -13.61 -5.17
CA SER A 3 -10.60 -12.74 -4.64
C SER A 3 -10.80 -12.95 -3.15
N LYS A 4 -10.69 -14.21 -2.70
CA LYS A 4 -10.85 -14.56 -1.30
C LYS A 4 -9.71 -13.97 -0.46
N GLN A 5 -8.49 -14.06 -0.96
CA GLN A 5 -7.32 -13.46 -0.28
C GLN A 5 -7.46 -11.95 -0.20
N ARG A 6 -7.90 -11.31 -1.28
CA ARG A 6 -8.10 -9.86 -1.30
C ARG A 6 -9.17 -9.44 -0.28
N ALA A 7 -10.27 -10.18 -0.20
CA ALA A 7 -11.32 -9.89 0.77
C ALA A 7 -10.81 -10.00 2.21
N TYR A 8 -10.00 -11.01 2.49
CA TYR A 8 -9.38 -11.18 3.79
C TYR A 8 -8.49 -9.99 4.14
N LEU A 9 -7.64 -9.57 3.19
CA LEU A 9 -6.74 -8.45 3.41
C LEU A 9 -7.50 -7.13 3.60
N ARG A 10 -8.60 -6.91 2.86
CA ARG A 10 -9.43 -5.73 3.07
C ARG A 10 -9.99 -5.69 4.49
N GLY A 11 -10.41 -6.86 5.00
CA GLY A 11 -10.90 -6.96 6.37
C GLY A 11 -9.86 -6.56 7.39
N LEU A 12 -8.63 -7.05 7.22
CA LEU A 12 -7.53 -6.68 8.11
C LEU A 12 -7.24 -5.18 8.04
N ALA A 13 -7.34 -4.59 6.86
CA ALA A 13 -6.97 -3.18 6.66
C ALA A 13 -7.99 -2.20 7.23
N ASN A 14 -9.22 -2.63 7.52
CA ASN A 14 -10.28 -1.73 8.00
C ASN A 14 -9.88 -0.98 9.27
N THR A 15 -9.11 -1.58 10.15
CA THR A 15 -8.70 -0.97 11.40
C THR A 15 -7.26 -0.44 11.37
N MET A 16 -6.60 -0.53 10.23
CA MET A 16 -5.21 -0.08 10.12
C MET A 16 -5.13 1.42 9.89
N GLU A 17 -4.11 2.03 10.47
CA GLU A 17 -3.80 3.43 10.22
C GLU A 17 -2.83 3.54 9.05
N PRO A 18 -2.89 4.63 8.27
CA PRO A 18 -1.90 4.85 7.23
C PRO A 18 -0.50 4.97 7.82
N VAL A 19 0.46 4.29 7.20
CA VAL A 19 1.87 4.36 7.59
C VAL A 19 2.70 5.16 6.58
N VAL A 20 2.11 5.47 5.42
CA VAL A 20 2.76 6.26 4.37
C VAL A 20 1.81 7.40 4.02
N HIS A 21 2.34 8.62 3.97
CA HIS A 21 1.57 9.81 3.62
C HIS A 21 2.20 10.47 2.39
N ILE A 22 1.44 10.53 1.31
CA ILE A 22 1.92 11.07 0.04
C ILE A 22 1.48 12.53 -0.07
N GLY A 23 2.43 13.45 0.01
CA GLY A 23 2.19 14.88 -0.01
C GLY A 23 2.54 15.52 -1.35
N LYS A 24 2.81 16.83 -1.31
CA LYS A 24 3.04 17.63 -2.52
C LYS A 24 4.25 17.18 -3.33
N GLU A 25 5.22 16.55 -2.71
CA GLU A 25 6.41 16.05 -3.39
C GLU A 25 6.15 14.75 -4.15
N GLY A 26 4.98 14.14 -3.94
CA GLY A 26 4.62 12.89 -4.58
C GLY A 26 5.37 11.70 -4.05
N ILE A 27 5.58 10.72 -4.91
CA ILE A 27 6.26 9.49 -4.56
C ILE A 27 7.75 9.66 -4.80
N THR A 28 8.46 10.06 -3.74
CA THR A 28 9.89 10.30 -3.77
C THR A 28 10.66 9.03 -3.43
N LYS A 29 11.98 9.04 -3.65
CA LYS A 29 12.82 7.90 -3.27
C LYS A 29 12.74 7.58 -1.77
N PRO A 30 12.81 8.56 -0.85
CA PRO A 30 12.65 8.26 0.58
C PRO A 30 11.28 7.65 0.89
N LEU A 31 10.22 8.11 0.22
CA LEU A 31 8.88 7.56 0.44
C LEU A 31 8.80 6.11 -0.06
N ILE A 32 9.39 5.83 -1.22
CA ILE A 32 9.45 4.47 -1.75
C ILE A 32 10.18 3.56 -0.76
N GLN A 33 11.29 4.02 -0.20
CA GLN A 33 12.05 3.25 0.77
C GLN A 33 11.24 2.99 2.03
N GLN A 34 10.50 4.00 2.51
CA GLN A 34 9.63 3.87 3.66
C GLN A 34 8.57 2.79 3.41
N ALA A 35 7.94 2.84 2.23
CA ALA A 35 6.91 1.85 1.87
C ALA A 35 7.52 0.45 1.73
N TRP A 36 8.70 0.37 1.12
CA TRP A 36 9.41 -0.90 0.98
C TRP A 36 9.68 -1.54 2.34
N ASP A 37 10.23 -0.76 3.27
CA ASP A 37 10.54 -1.26 4.61
C ASP A 37 9.28 -1.69 5.35
N ALA A 38 8.20 -0.91 5.23
CA ALA A 38 6.94 -1.25 5.86
C ALA A 38 6.35 -2.55 5.28
N LEU A 39 6.44 -2.74 3.97
CA LEU A 39 5.96 -3.97 3.33
C LEU A 39 6.78 -5.19 3.77
N GLU A 40 8.09 -5.05 3.92
CA GLU A 40 8.92 -6.15 4.41
C GLU A 40 8.56 -6.52 5.84
N ALA A 41 8.23 -5.53 6.67
CA ALA A 41 7.90 -5.77 8.08
C ALA A 41 6.47 -6.29 8.27
N ARG A 42 5.52 -5.80 7.48
CA ARG A 42 4.09 -6.02 7.73
C ARG A 42 3.34 -6.72 6.62
N GLU A 43 3.86 -6.74 5.42
CA GLU A 43 3.26 -7.28 4.20
C GLU A 43 2.02 -6.49 3.70
N LEU A 44 1.21 -5.96 4.60
CA LEU A 44 0.01 -5.18 4.27
C LEU A 44 0.14 -3.81 4.90
N ILE A 45 0.03 -2.76 4.07
CA ILE A 45 0.12 -1.39 4.56
C ILE A 45 -0.97 -0.53 3.93
N LYS A 46 -1.31 0.54 4.64
CA LYS A 46 -2.24 1.56 4.17
C LYS A 46 -1.48 2.86 3.94
N ALA A 47 -1.82 3.54 2.86
CA ALA A 47 -1.26 4.84 2.52
C ALA A 47 -2.37 5.87 2.39
N ALA A 48 -2.07 7.12 2.74
CA ALA A 48 -2.98 8.24 2.55
C ALA A 48 -2.40 9.20 1.52
N VAL A 49 -3.24 9.64 0.59
CA VAL A 49 -2.86 10.63 -0.42
C VAL A 49 -3.41 11.97 0.03
N MET A 50 -2.52 12.91 0.30
CA MET A 50 -2.88 14.22 0.80
C MET A 50 -3.44 15.08 -0.34
N ARG A 51 -4.20 16.12 0.00
CA ARG A 51 -4.84 16.99 -0.98
C ARG A 51 -3.89 17.64 -1.98
N ASN A 52 -2.69 17.95 -1.52
CA ASN A 52 -1.70 18.64 -2.33
C ASN A 52 -0.78 17.71 -3.11
N ALA A 53 -1.06 16.41 -3.10
CA ALA A 53 -0.28 15.46 -3.87
C ALA A 53 -0.50 15.69 -5.38
N PRO A 54 0.54 15.47 -6.20
CA PRO A 54 0.46 15.78 -7.64
C PRO A 54 -0.18 14.66 -8.45
N TYR A 55 -1.27 14.09 -7.97
CA TYR A 55 -1.99 13.00 -8.63
C TYR A 55 -3.46 13.32 -8.73
N ASP A 56 -4.08 12.90 -9.84
CA ASP A 56 -5.50 13.14 -10.06
C ASP A 56 -6.38 12.30 -9.16
N SER A 57 -5.87 11.16 -8.70
CA SER A 57 -6.65 10.25 -7.88
C SER A 57 -5.73 9.42 -6.99
N ALA A 58 -6.31 8.86 -5.92
CA ALA A 58 -5.60 7.92 -5.07
C ALA A 58 -5.22 6.66 -5.85
N ARG A 59 -6.02 6.27 -6.85
CA ARG A 59 -5.72 5.12 -7.71
C ARG A 59 -4.42 5.31 -8.48
N GLU A 60 -4.21 6.50 -9.02
CA GLU A 60 -2.98 6.81 -9.73
C GLU A 60 -1.77 6.65 -8.82
N ALA A 61 -1.84 7.23 -7.62
CA ALA A 61 -0.76 7.11 -6.64
C ALA A 61 -0.53 5.66 -6.22
N CYS A 62 -1.61 4.90 -6.04
CA CYS A 62 -1.53 3.48 -5.69
C CYS A 62 -0.78 2.68 -6.76
N ASP A 63 -1.16 2.87 -8.02
CA ASP A 63 -0.54 2.14 -9.12
C ASP A 63 0.94 2.48 -9.25
N LEU A 64 1.30 3.75 -9.07
CA LEU A 64 2.71 4.16 -9.11
C LEU A 64 3.51 3.55 -7.96
N LEU A 65 2.98 3.58 -6.75
CA LEU A 65 3.70 3.02 -5.60
C LEU A 65 3.83 1.51 -5.72
N CYS A 66 2.79 0.82 -6.19
CA CYS A 66 2.86 -0.62 -6.42
C CYS A 66 3.95 -0.97 -7.44
N LYS A 67 4.06 -0.18 -8.50
CA LYS A 67 5.09 -0.39 -9.50
C LYS A 67 6.49 -0.28 -8.90
N GLU A 68 6.71 0.73 -8.06
CA GLU A 68 8.02 0.98 -7.46
C GLU A 68 8.38 -0.01 -6.37
N THR A 69 7.40 -0.60 -5.71
CA THR A 69 7.62 -1.52 -4.59
C THR A 69 7.35 -2.98 -4.92
N HIS A 70 6.89 -3.26 -6.13
CA HIS A 70 6.46 -4.61 -6.54
C HIS A 70 5.31 -5.15 -5.70
N ALA A 71 4.48 -4.24 -5.20
CA ALA A 71 3.30 -4.61 -4.42
C ALA A 71 2.08 -4.75 -5.31
N GLU A 72 1.01 -5.32 -4.75
CA GLU A 72 -0.27 -5.48 -5.42
C GLU A 72 -1.30 -4.59 -4.75
N PRO A 73 -2.18 -3.92 -5.53
CA PRO A 73 -3.24 -3.13 -4.93
C PRO A 73 -4.30 -4.05 -4.32
N VAL A 74 -4.73 -3.73 -3.12
CA VAL A 74 -5.79 -4.46 -2.42
C VAL A 74 -7.09 -3.68 -2.49
N GLN A 75 -7.03 -2.38 -2.22
CA GLN A 75 -8.22 -1.54 -2.15
C GLN A 75 -7.84 -0.08 -2.32
N VAL A 76 -8.71 0.68 -2.98
CA VAL A 76 -8.60 2.14 -3.04
C VAL A 76 -9.94 2.70 -2.58
N ILE A 77 -9.94 3.47 -1.50
CA ILE A 77 -11.14 4.10 -0.97
C ILE A 77 -10.86 5.56 -0.67
N GLY A 78 -11.56 6.47 -1.35
CA GLY A 78 -11.38 7.90 -1.16
C GLY A 78 -9.94 8.30 -1.41
N SER A 79 -9.31 8.92 -0.43
CA SER A 79 -7.92 9.38 -0.52
C SER A 79 -6.92 8.38 0.05
N LYS A 80 -7.36 7.15 0.32
CA LYS A 80 -6.48 6.12 0.92
C LYS A 80 -6.45 4.89 0.05
N PHE A 81 -5.36 4.13 0.16
CA PHE A 81 -5.28 2.84 -0.51
C PHE A 81 -4.51 1.86 0.34
N VAL A 82 -4.71 0.58 0.03
CA VAL A 82 -4.09 -0.54 0.74
C VAL A 82 -3.36 -1.38 -0.29
N ILE A 83 -2.11 -1.71 0.01
CA ILE A 83 -1.29 -2.54 -0.86
C ILE A 83 -0.67 -3.68 -0.07
N TYR A 84 -0.35 -4.76 -0.78
CA TYR A 84 0.19 -5.98 -0.20
C TYR A 84 1.39 -6.45 -0.99
N ARG A 85 2.42 -6.92 -0.26
CA ARG A 85 3.54 -7.65 -0.86
C ARG A 85 4.00 -8.71 0.12
N ARG A 86 4.13 -9.95 -0.36
CA ARG A 86 4.64 -11.04 0.45
C ARG A 86 6.07 -10.72 0.91
N ALA A 87 6.33 -10.85 2.19
CA ALA A 87 7.67 -10.62 2.74
C ALA A 87 8.63 -11.67 2.21
N ARG A 88 9.89 -11.28 1.99
CA ARG A 88 10.92 -12.19 1.51
C ARG A 88 11.30 -13.20 2.59
N GLU A 89 11.30 -12.74 3.84
CA GLU A 89 11.59 -13.57 5.00
C GLU A 89 10.36 -13.62 5.88
N GLU A 90 10.00 -14.82 6.31
CA GLU A 90 8.88 -15.06 7.22
C GLU A 90 7.55 -14.45 6.78
N PRO A 91 7.03 -14.83 5.57
CA PRO A 91 5.69 -14.41 5.20
C PRO A 91 4.68 -14.90 6.21
N HIS A 92 3.66 -14.09 6.52
CA HIS A 92 2.75 -14.44 7.60
C HIS A 92 1.27 -14.16 7.35
N LEU A 93 0.93 -13.29 6.39
CA LEU A 93 -0.49 -12.93 6.20
C LEU A 93 -1.22 -13.88 5.27
N LEU A 94 -0.60 -14.27 4.18
CA LEU A 94 -1.19 -15.20 3.23
C LEU A 94 -0.33 -16.45 3.16
N GLU A 95 -0.92 -17.57 3.50
CA GLU A 95 -0.26 -18.86 3.37
C GLU A 95 -0.68 -19.46 2.03
N GLU A 96 0.28 -20.03 1.33
CA GLU A 96 0.03 -20.67 0.04
C GLU A 96 0.33 -22.15 0.09
#